data_9792a1fb39f93a3e062f05a263bdb04a
#
_entry.id   9792a1fb39f93a3e062f05a263bdb04a
#
_cell.length_a   1.000
_cell.length_b   1.000
_cell.length_c   1.000
_cell.angle_alpha   90.00
_cell.angle_beta   90.00
_cell.angle_gamma   90.00
#
_symmetry.space_group_name_H-M   'P 1'
#
loop_
_entity.id
_entity.type
_entity.pdbx_description
1 polymer ?
#
loop_
_entity_poly.entity_id
_entity_poly.type
_entity_poly.pdbx_seq_one_letter_code
_entity_poly.pdbx_strand_id
1 'polypeptide(L)'
;LDICGVKSPKDMQGASIVPLLQGEKPKDWRKSLYYQYYEYPGAHSVRRHYGVRTDRYKLIYFYMLDGWELYDLEEDPNELYSLYGKPGFEKITAELKTELIRLRNQYKVPEDTRPLTKAPRVKKKKKKS
;
A
#
# COMPACT_ATOMS: atom_id res chain seq x y z
N LEU A 1 -10.91 -17.99 10.81
CA LEU A 1 -11.87 -19.04 10.46
C LEU A 1 -11.21 -20.40 10.53
N ASP A 2 -10.07 -20.59 9.88
CA ASP A 2 -9.36 -21.87 9.78
C ASP A 2 -9.05 -22.48 11.16
N ILE A 3 -8.50 -21.70 12.09
CA ILE A 3 -8.24 -22.13 13.49
C ILE A 3 -9.51 -22.66 14.17
N CYS A 4 -10.66 -22.11 13.83
CA CYS A 4 -11.96 -22.51 14.38
C CYS A 4 -12.62 -23.67 13.59
N GLY A 5 -11.94 -24.26 12.61
CA GLY A 5 -12.50 -25.29 11.74
C GLY A 5 -13.63 -24.82 10.83
N VAL A 6 -13.76 -23.50 10.63
CA VAL A 6 -14.82 -22.89 9.81
C VAL A 6 -14.30 -22.65 8.40
N LYS A 7 -15.02 -23.15 7.40
CA LYS A 7 -14.67 -22.95 5.98
C LYS A 7 -14.78 -21.48 5.60
N SER A 8 -13.71 -20.98 4.98
CA SER A 8 -13.69 -19.59 4.46
C SER A 8 -14.69 -19.42 3.30
N PRO A 9 -15.48 -18.33 3.29
CA PRO A 9 -16.33 -17.97 2.15
C PRO A 9 -15.50 -17.79 0.87
N LYS A 10 -16.10 -18.07 -0.29
CA LYS A 10 -15.40 -18.03 -1.59
C LYS A 10 -15.00 -16.62 -2.03
N ASP A 11 -15.67 -15.59 -1.53
CA ASP A 11 -15.44 -14.19 -1.81
C ASP A 11 -14.41 -13.55 -0.86
N MET A 12 -13.92 -14.29 0.13
CA MET A 12 -12.87 -13.83 1.03
C MET A 12 -11.53 -13.78 0.31
N GLN A 13 -10.89 -12.60 0.31
CA GLN A 13 -9.60 -12.37 -0.35
C GLN A 13 -8.38 -12.72 0.53
N GLY A 14 -8.58 -12.89 1.83
CA GLY A 14 -7.54 -13.29 2.77
C GLY A 14 -7.18 -14.76 2.64
N ALA A 15 -5.93 -15.11 2.92
CA ALA A 15 -5.45 -16.47 3.04
C ALA A 15 -5.25 -16.84 4.52
N SER A 16 -5.44 -18.13 4.86
CA SER A 16 -5.15 -18.62 6.21
C SER A 16 -3.66 -18.45 6.54
N ILE A 17 -3.37 -17.93 7.71
CA ILE A 17 -2.00 -17.83 8.24
C ILE A 17 -1.62 -19.05 9.11
N VAL A 18 -2.55 -20.01 9.29
CA VAL A 18 -2.31 -21.19 10.15
C VAL A 18 -1.05 -21.95 9.76
N PRO A 19 -0.78 -22.23 8.46
CA PRO A 19 0.47 -22.89 8.07
C PRO A 19 1.72 -22.12 8.52
N LEU A 20 1.70 -20.80 8.43
CA LEU A 20 2.82 -19.96 8.88
C LEU A 20 3.01 -20.03 10.39
N LEU A 21 1.91 -20.05 11.17
CA LEU A 21 1.96 -20.22 12.62
C LEU A 21 2.52 -21.58 13.05
N GLN A 22 2.38 -22.60 12.18
CA GLN A 22 2.93 -23.94 12.36
C GLN A 22 4.38 -24.05 11.86
N GLY A 23 4.98 -22.95 11.38
CA GLY A 23 6.34 -22.92 10.85
C GLY A 23 6.47 -23.41 9.41
N GLU A 24 5.36 -23.67 8.74
CA GLU A 24 5.36 -24.05 7.34
C GLU A 24 5.66 -22.85 6.43
N LYS A 25 6.20 -23.14 5.24
CA LYS A 25 6.43 -22.15 4.17
C LYS A 25 5.66 -22.58 2.92
N PRO A 26 4.36 -22.22 2.80
CA PRO A 26 3.56 -22.62 1.64
C PRO A 26 4.20 -22.08 0.35
N LYS A 27 4.33 -22.94 -0.67
CA LYS A 27 4.96 -22.58 -1.97
C LYS A 27 4.20 -21.44 -2.67
N ASP A 28 2.89 -21.41 -2.48
CA ASP A 28 1.97 -20.43 -3.11
C ASP A 28 1.70 -19.21 -2.22
N TRP A 29 2.53 -19.01 -1.19
CA TRP A 29 2.37 -17.85 -0.35
C TRP A 29 2.59 -16.56 -1.15
N ARG A 30 1.80 -15.54 -0.84
CA ARG A 30 1.88 -14.24 -1.52
C ARG A 30 3.29 -13.66 -1.43
N LYS A 31 3.79 -13.12 -2.56
CA LYS A 31 5.09 -12.45 -2.65
C LYS A 31 4.96 -10.93 -2.62
N SER A 32 3.75 -10.42 -2.64
CA SER A 32 3.44 -9.00 -2.65
C SER A 32 2.11 -8.71 -1.98
N LEU A 33 1.96 -7.50 -1.48
CA LEU A 33 0.75 -6.99 -0.86
C LEU A 33 0.33 -5.69 -1.56
N TYR A 34 -0.96 -5.60 -1.89
CA TYR A 34 -1.61 -4.33 -2.22
C TYR A 34 -2.07 -3.65 -0.95
N TYR A 35 -1.93 -2.33 -0.88
CA TYR A 35 -2.52 -1.53 0.16
C TYR A 35 -3.05 -0.21 -0.40
N GLN A 36 -4.00 0.40 0.31
CA GLN A 36 -4.61 1.68 -0.06
C GLN A 36 -4.93 2.50 1.17
N TYR A 37 -4.64 3.81 1.10
CA TYR A 37 -5.08 4.80 2.05
C TYR A 37 -5.95 5.85 1.36
N TYR A 38 -7.14 6.09 1.86
CA TYR A 38 -8.15 6.93 1.18
C TYR A 38 -8.79 8.00 2.07
N GLU A 39 -8.34 8.15 3.32
CA GLU A 39 -8.91 9.09 4.30
C GLU A 39 -8.33 10.50 4.18
N TYR A 40 -8.44 11.12 3.03
CA TYR A 40 -8.04 12.53 2.91
C TYR A 40 -9.27 13.40 2.64
N PRO A 41 -9.39 14.55 3.33
CA PRO A 41 -8.53 15.14 4.37
C PRO A 41 -8.89 14.66 5.79
N GLY A 42 -8.41 13.48 6.17
CA GLY A 42 -8.61 12.91 7.51
C GLY A 42 -7.75 13.58 8.59
N ALA A 43 -7.80 13.04 9.81
CA ALA A 43 -7.11 13.58 10.98
C ALA A 43 -5.58 13.72 10.78
N HIS A 44 -4.99 12.81 10.02
CA HIS A 44 -3.54 12.78 9.75
C HIS A 44 -3.11 13.60 8.55
N SER A 45 -4.05 14.13 7.76
CA SER A 45 -3.78 14.91 6.54
C SER A 45 -2.86 14.22 5.51
N VAL A 46 -2.77 12.89 5.56
CA VAL A 46 -2.01 12.08 4.61
C VAL A 46 -2.75 12.03 3.28
N ARG A 47 -2.03 12.26 2.19
CA ARG A 47 -2.61 12.20 0.84
C ARG A 47 -3.05 10.80 0.50
N ARG A 48 -4.17 10.69 -0.23
CA ARG A 48 -4.66 9.39 -0.72
C ARG A 48 -3.60 8.75 -1.59
N HIS A 49 -3.33 7.49 -1.34
CA HIS A 49 -2.34 6.73 -2.09
C HIS A 49 -2.69 5.25 -2.07
N TYR A 50 -2.10 4.54 -2.98
CA TYR A 50 -2.06 3.08 -2.96
C TYR A 50 -0.68 2.61 -3.39
N GLY A 51 -0.38 1.36 -3.10
CA GLY A 51 0.93 0.85 -3.41
C GLY A 51 1.01 -0.66 -3.37
N VAL A 52 2.20 -1.14 -3.68
CA VAL A 52 2.60 -2.53 -3.56
C VAL A 52 3.82 -2.64 -2.67
N ARG A 53 3.82 -3.63 -1.80
CA ARG A 53 4.96 -4.02 -0.98
C ARG A 53 5.33 -5.47 -1.29
N THR A 54 6.61 -5.72 -1.51
CA THR A 54 7.26 -7.03 -1.52
C THR A 54 8.05 -7.21 -0.24
N ASP A 55 8.83 -8.28 -0.13
CA ASP A 55 9.72 -8.47 1.03
C ASP A 55 10.77 -7.36 1.12
N ARG A 56 11.31 -6.91 -0.04
CA ARG A 56 12.38 -5.91 -0.09
C ARG A 56 11.93 -4.52 -0.52
N TYR A 57 11.04 -4.39 -1.49
CA TYR A 57 10.70 -3.09 -2.07
C TYR A 57 9.27 -2.66 -1.77
N LYS A 58 9.08 -1.34 -1.66
CA LYS A 58 7.77 -0.71 -1.54
C LYS A 58 7.64 0.40 -2.56
N LEU A 59 6.60 0.34 -3.40
CA LEU A 59 6.25 1.38 -4.36
C LEU A 59 4.92 2.00 -3.97
N ILE A 60 4.87 3.32 -3.90
CA ILE A 60 3.69 4.11 -3.52
C ILE A 60 3.30 5.04 -4.66
N TYR A 61 2.00 5.16 -4.93
CA TYR A 61 1.45 6.13 -5.86
C TYR A 61 0.47 7.07 -5.17
N PHE A 62 0.83 8.33 -5.06
CA PHE A 62 -0.01 9.41 -4.56
C PHE A 62 -0.83 10.00 -5.71
N TYR A 63 -1.94 9.37 -6.05
CA TYR A 63 -2.73 9.68 -7.24
C TYR A 63 -3.36 11.08 -7.23
N MET A 64 -3.43 11.75 -6.07
CA MET A 64 -3.84 13.15 -5.98
C MET A 64 -2.76 14.14 -6.44
N LEU A 65 -1.51 13.72 -6.49
CA LEU A 65 -0.32 14.54 -6.79
C LEU A 65 0.40 14.08 -8.04
N ASP A 66 -0.06 12.96 -8.64
CA ASP A 66 0.67 12.21 -9.68
C ASP A 66 2.13 11.94 -9.28
N GLY A 67 2.32 11.61 -8.01
CA GLY A 67 3.64 11.42 -7.42
C GLY A 67 3.90 9.96 -7.04
N TRP A 68 5.15 9.53 -7.23
CA TRP A 68 5.59 8.17 -6.89
C TRP A 68 6.73 8.20 -5.88
N GLU A 69 6.77 7.18 -5.02
CA GLU A 69 7.88 6.91 -4.12
C GLU A 69 8.25 5.44 -4.19
N LEU A 70 9.54 5.15 -4.14
CA LEU A 70 10.10 3.79 -4.13
C LEU A 70 11.08 3.68 -2.97
N TYR A 71 10.96 2.63 -2.17
CA TYR A 71 11.84 2.36 -1.04
C TYR A 71 12.42 0.95 -1.12
N ASP A 72 13.70 0.82 -0.75
CA ASP A 72 14.38 -0.44 -0.49
C ASP A 72 14.34 -0.69 1.02
N LEU A 73 13.51 -1.60 1.47
CA LEU A 73 13.26 -1.84 2.90
C LEU A 73 14.41 -2.58 3.61
N GLU A 74 15.37 -3.14 2.85
CA GLU A 74 16.60 -3.72 3.42
C GLU A 74 17.61 -2.63 3.74
N GLU A 75 17.80 -1.66 2.83
CA GLU A 75 18.77 -0.57 2.98
C GLU A 75 18.19 0.63 3.75
N ASP A 76 16.89 0.86 3.66
CA ASP A 76 16.17 1.97 4.30
C ASP A 76 14.87 1.46 4.95
N PRO A 77 14.94 0.73 6.07
CA PRO A 77 13.76 0.19 6.76
C PRO A 77 12.83 1.27 7.33
N ASN A 78 13.31 2.50 7.44
CA ASN A 78 12.52 3.64 7.92
C ASN A 78 11.89 4.46 6.80
N GLU A 79 12.09 4.10 5.53
CA GLU A 79 11.48 4.75 4.37
C GLU A 79 11.78 6.27 4.31
N LEU A 80 13.03 6.67 4.55
CA LEU A 80 13.43 8.08 4.61
C LEU A 80 13.83 8.65 3.26
N TYR A 81 14.31 7.80 2.33
CA TYR A 81 14.90 8.26 1.07
C TYR A 81 14.28 7.55 -0.12
N SER A 82 13.40 8.24 -0.85
CA SER A 82 12.81 7.69 -2.06
C SER A 82 13.85 7.48 -3.17
N LEU A 83 13.81 6.30 -3.76
CA LEU A 83 14.65 5.87 -4.88
C LEU A 83 13.94 6.06 -6.23
N TYR A 84 12.68 6.51 -6.24
CA TYR A 84 11.93 6.68 -7.48
C TYR A 84 12.60 7.71 -8.39
N GLY A 85 12.80 7.31 -9.66
CA GLY A 85 13.47 8.16 -10.66
C GLY A 85 14.99 8.26 -10.51
N LYS A 86 15.60 7.56 -9.55
CA LYS A 86 17.06 7.50 -9.45
C LYS A 86 17.64 6.47 -10.42
N PRO A 87 18.83 6.74 -10.98
CA PRO A 87 19.53 5.79 -11.87
C PRO A 87 19.72 4.43 -11.21
N GLY A 88 19.50 3.36 -11.99
CA GLY A 88 19.64 1.98 -11.53
C GLY A 88 18.36 1.36 -10.95
N PHE A 89 17.29 2.14 -10.75
CA PHE A 89 16.02 1.65 -10.18
C PHE A 89 14.86 1.60 -11.19
N GLU A 90 15.15 1.83 -12.48
CA GLU A 90 14.14 1.85 -13.54
C GLU A 90 13.47 0.50 -13.72
N LYS A 91 14.27 -0.57 -13.73
CA LYS A 91 13.78 -1.94 -13.91
C LYS A 91 12.85 -2.36 -12.78
N ILE A 92 13.29 -2.23 -11.52
CA ILE A 92 12.47 -2.61 -10.36
C ILE A 92 11.21 -1.73 -10.27
N THR A 93 11.29 -0.45 -10.62
CA THR A 93 10.13 0.44 -10.69
C THR A 93 9.09 -0.06 -11.69
N ALA A 94 9.53 -0.49 -12.88
CA ALA A 94 8.62 -1.03 -13.90
C ALA A 94 7.99 -2.36 -13.47
N GLU A 95 8.77 -3.25 -12.87
CA GLU A 95 8.28 -4.53 -12.34
C GLU A 95 7.22 -4.31 -11.26
N LEU A 96 7.47 -3.41 -10.30
CA LEU A 96 6.53 -3.10 -9.23
C LEU A 96 5.26 -2.40 -9.74
N LYS A 97 5.36 -1.54 -10.76
CA LYS A 97 4.18 -0.95 -11.42
C LYS A 97 3.32 -2.03 -12.08
N THR A 98 3.93 -2.98 -12.75
CA THR A 98 3.24 -4.12 -13.37
C THR A 98 2.55 -4.97 -12.30
N GLU A 99 3.24 -5.27 -11.22
CA GLU A 99 2.68 -6.04 -10.10
C GLU A 99 1.52 -5.29 -9.41
N LEU A 100 1.65 -3.99 -9.22
CA LEU A 100 0.60 -3.15 -8.67
C LEU A 100 -0.68 -3.20 -9.52
N ILE A 101 -0.55 -3.12 -10.85
CA ILE A 101 -1.68 -3.26 -11.78
C ILE A 101 -2.29 -4.65 -11.67
N ARG A 102 -1.46 -5.70 -11.63
CA ARG A 102 -1.91 -7.08 -11.49
C ARG A 102 -2.75 -7.26 -10.22
N LEU A 103 -2.27 -6.74 -9.08
CA LEU A 103 -2.97 -6.83 -7.79
C LEU A 103 -4.28 -6.04 -7.80
N ARG A 104 -4.30 -4.83 -8.36
CA ARG A 104 -5.53 -4.03 -8.48
C ARG A 104 -6.60 -4.77 -9.29
N ASN A 105 -6.21 -5.43 -10.37
CA ASN A 105 -7.11 -6.24 -11.19
C ASN A 105 -7.59 -7.49 -10.42
N GLN A 106 -6.69 -8.18 -9.75
CA GLN A 106 -7.00 -9.35 -8.93
C GLN A 106 -8.04 -9.04 -7.85
N TYR A 107 -7.87 -7.92 -7.15
CA TYR A 107 -8.76 -7.49 -6.07
C TYR A 107 -9.94 -6.65 -6.55
N LYS A 108 -10.07 -6.45 -7.87
CA LYS A 108 -11.15 -5.65 -8.48
C LYS A 108 -11.28 -4.27 -7.81
N VAL A 109 -10.14 -3.62 -7.56
CA VAL A 109 -10.10 -2.34 -6.88
C VAL A 109 -10.76 -1.27 -7.73
N PRO A 110 -11.84 -0.62 -7.26
CA PRO A 110 -12.50 0.44 -8.00
C PRO A 110 -11.61 1.69 -8.07
N GLU A 111 -11.83 2.52 -9.07
CA GLU A 111 -11.24 3.85 -9.09
C GLU A 111 -11.84 4.74 -7.99
N ASP A 112 -10.99 5.57 -7.40
CA ASP A 112 -11.42 6.54 -6.41
C ASP A 112 -11.98 7.79 -7.11
N THR A 113 -13.28 7.85 -7.24
CA THR A 113 -14.02 8.97 -7.88
C THR A 113 -14.37 10.09 -6.91
N ARG A 114 -13.95 10.00 -5.63
CA ARG A 114 -14.26 11.03 -4.63
C ARG A 114 -13.56 12.34 -4.95
N PRO A 115 -14.22 13.48 -4.75
CA PRO A 115 -13.63 14.79 -5.00
C PRO A 115 -12.30 14.99 -4.29
N LEU A 116 -11.36 15.64 -4.96
CA LEU A 116 -10.09 16.08 -4.37
C LEU A 116 -10.35 17.34 -3.53
N THR A 117 -10.94 17.16 -2.34
CA THR A 117 -11.22 18.29 -1.44
C THR A 117 -9.93 18.82 -0.83
N LYS A 118 -9.79 20.15 -0.75
CA LYS A 118 -8.68 20.75 0.01
C LYS A 118 -8.83 20.41 1.49
N ALA A 119 -7.71 20.14 2.16
CA ALA A 119 -7.73 19.96 3.61
C ALA A 119 -8.42 21.16 4.29
N PRO A 120 -9.29 20.94 5.29
CA PRO A 120 -9.85 22.03 6.04
C PRO A 120 -8.71 22.90 6.62
N ARG A 121 -8.76 24.21 6.37
CA ARG A 121 -7.79 25.13 6.96
C ARG A 121 -7.93 25.04 8.48
N VAL A 122 -6.91 24.54 9.15
CA VAL A 122 -6.84 24.59 10.62
C VAL A 122 -6.85 26.08 11.01
N LYS A 123 -7.95 26.54 11.57
CA LYS A 123 -8.01 27.90 12.14
C LYS A 123 -6.99 27.97 13.28
N LYS A 124 -5.88 28.69 13.08
CA LYS A 124 -4.97 29.01 14.17
C LYS A 124 -5.78 29.71 15.26
N LYS A 125 -5.94 29.08 16.43
CA LYS A 125 -6.50 29.75 17.60
C LYS A 125 -5.60 30.97 17.86
N LYS A 126 -6.15 32.19 17.71
CA LYS A 126 -5.46 33.38 18.19
C LYS A 126 -5.25 33.20 19.69
N LYS A 127 -3.99 33.13 20.14
CA LYS A 127 -3.68 33.29 21.56
C LYS A 127 -4.22 34.66 21.95
N LYS A 128 -5.19 34.71 22.83
CA LYS A 128 -5.57 35.95 23.53
C LYS A 128 -4.39 36.31 24.42
N SER A 129 -3.80 37.44 24.16
CA SER A 129 -2.84 38.11 25.07
C SER A 129 -3.56 38.52 26.33
#